data_7610331c3916e8ac351780a38d1ccb4e
#
_entry.id   7610331c3916e8ac351780a38d1ccb4e
#
_cell.length_a   1.000
_cell.length_b   1.000
_cell.length_c   1.000
_cell.angle_alpha   90.00
_cell.angle_beta   90.00
_cell.angle_gamma   90.00
#
_symmetry.space_group_name_H-M   'P 1'
#
loop_
_entity.id
_entity.type
_entity.pdbx_description
1 polymer ?
#
loop_
_entity_poly.entity_id
_entity_poly.type
_entity_poly.pdbx_seq_one_letter_code
_entity_poly.pdbx_strand_id
1 'polypeptide(L)'
;ASGTPLTHELRNMGIPVVNFTPSKGNDKVTRVHSVSPLFEAGMVWAPDTTFADELIEEVAAFPNGEYDDLVDSMTQALMRYRQGNFVQLPTDDWEDEDNYSRIHAYY
;
A
#
# COMPACT_ATOMS: atom_id res chain seq x y z
N ALA A 1 -8.13 -18.49 0.82
CA ALA A 1 -9.46 -19.09 0.71
C ALA A 1 -10.53 -18.27 1.40
N SER A 2 -10.24 -17.76 2.60
CA SER A 2 -11.23 -16.98 3.35
C SER A 2 -11.64 -15.68 2.67
N GLY A 3 -10.76 -15.09 1.84
CA GLY A 3 -11.07 -13.87 1.10
C GLY A 3 -11.92 -14.07 -0.15
N THR A 4 -12.04 -15.30 -0.64
CA THR A 4 -12.74 -15.58 -1.89
C THR A 4 -14.23 -15.28 -1.82
N PRO A 5 -14.98 -15.70 -0.77
CA PRO A 5 -16.40 -15.38 -0.70
C PRO A 5 -16.66 -13.88 -0.63
N LEU A 6 -15.87 -13.13 0.13
CA LEU A 6 -16.02 -11.68 0.22
C LEU A 6 -15.73 -11.01 -1.11
N THR A 7 -14.66 -11.42 -1.79
CA THR A 7 -14.31 -10.90 -3.10
C THR A 7 -15.44 -11.08 -4.10
N HIS A 8 -16.02 -12.29 -4.11
CA HIS A 8 -17.12 -12.61 -5.00
C HIS A 8 -18.35 -11.75 -4.72
N GLU A 9 -18.68 -11.59 -3.45
CA GLU A 9 -19.79 -10.76 -3.05
C GLU A 9 -19.63 -9.30 -3.45
N LEU A 10 -18.44 -8.75 -3.23
CA LEU A 10 -18.14 -7.37 -3.61
C LEU A 10 -18.24 -7.16 -5.12
N ARG A 11 -17.74 -8.12 -5.89
CA ARG A 11 -17.84 -8.05 -7.35
C ARG A 11 -19.30 -8.09 -7.81
N ASN A 12 -20.12 -8.89 -7.16
CA ASN A 12 -21.55 -8.94 -7.47
C ASN A 12 -22.25 -7.62 -7.17
N MET A 13 -21.73 -6.83 -6.25
CA MET A 13 -22.23 -5.50 -5.93
C MET A 13 -21.71 -4.43 -6.89
N GLY A 14 -20.93 -4.79 -7.88
CA GLY A 14 -20.36 -3.86 -8.84
C GLY A 14 -19.06 -3.20 -8.38
N ILE A 15 -18.47 -3.69 -7.30
CA ILE A 15 -17.21 -3.14 -6.79
C ILE A 15 -16.04 -3.90 -7.43
N PRO A 16 -15.14 -3.21 -8.15
CA PRO A 16 -14.00 -3.87 -8.75
C PRO A 16 -13.00 -4.28 -7.66
N VAL A 17 -12.74 -5.57 -7.56
CA VAL A 17 -11.83 -6.13 -6.56
C VAL A 17 -10.80 -7.00 -7.25
N VAL A 18 -9.54 -6.76 -6.91
CA VAL A 18 -8.43 -7.59 -7.37
C VAL A 18 -7.77 -8.20 -6.13
N ASN A 19 -7.66 -9.52 -6.13
CA ASN A 19 -6.98 -10.21 -5.05
C ASN A 19 -5.47 -9.98 -5.17
N PHE A 20 -4.85 -9.62 -4.07
CA PHE A 20 -3.41 -9.49 -3.99
C PHE A 20 -2.83 -10.66 -3.20
N THR A 21 -1.89 -11.36 -3.83
CA THR A 21 -1.16 -12.44 -3.17
C THR A 21 0.29 -12.02 -3.08
N PRO A 22 0.85 -11.86 -1.87
CA PRO A 22 2.26 -11.51 -1.74
C PRO A 22 3.14 -12.58 -2.38
N SER A 23 4.17 -12.16 -3.10
CA SER A 23 5.10 -13.09 -3.71
C SER A 23 5.95 -13.77 -2.64
N LYS A 24 6.43 -14.96 -2.98
CA LYS A 24 7.30 -15.73 -2.10
C LYS A 24 8.56 -14.95 -1.78
N GLY A 25 8.95 -14.93 -0.52
CA GLY A 25 10.11 -14.18 -0.07
C GLY A 25 9.84 -12.71 0.25
N ASN A 26 8.61 -12.26 0.02
CA ASN A 26 8.20 -10.88 0.30
C ASN A 26 7.42 -10.86 1.60
N ASP A 27 8.13 -10.99 2.72
CA ASP A 27 7.52 -11.02 4.04
C ASP A 27 7.08 -9.64 4.50
N LYS A 28 6.40 -9.59 5.65
CA LYS A 28 5.81 -8.36 6.19
C LYS A 28 6.85 -7.28 6.47
N VAL A 29 7.97 -7.65 7.04
CA VAL A 29 9.05 -6.69 7.36
C VAL A 29 9.62 -6.11 6.06
N THR A 30 9.88 -6.95 5.08
CA THR A 30 10.39 -6.52 3.79
C THR A 30 9.41 -5.56 3.11
N ARG A 31 8.10 -5.87 3.18
CA ARG A 31 7.09 -4.98 2.60
C ARG A 31 7.06 -3.61 3.27
N VAL A 32 7.16 -3.56 4.59
CA VAL A 32 7.22 -2.28 5.31
C VAL A 32 8.45 -1.49 4.89
N HIS A 33 9.61 -2.14 4.80
CA HIS A 33 10.83 -1.48 4.35
C HIS A 33 10.70 -0.93 2.93
N SER A 34 9.98 -1.63 2.07
CA SER A 34 9.82 -1.18 0.68
C SER A 34 9.01 0.11 0.55
N VAL A 35 8.14 0.40 1.51
CA VAL A 35 7.33 1.63 1.49
C VAL A 35 7.83 2.71 2.45
N SER A 36 8.81 2.41 3.29
CA SER A 36 9.39 3.38 4.22
C SER A 36 9.86 4.66 3.54
N PRO A 37 10.47 4.63 2.34
CA PRO A 37 10.89 5.86 1.68
C PRO A 37 9.75 6.84 1.41
N LEU A 38 8.52 6.36 1.25
CA LEU A 38 7.36 7.23 1.06
C LEU A 38 7.09 8.07 2.33
N PHE A 39 7.26 7.45 3.49
CA PHE A 39 7.11 8.16 4.76
C PHE A 39 8.23 9.16 4.97
N GLU A 40 9.47 8.77 4.67
CA GLU A 40 10.63 9.66 4.80
C GLU A 40 10.51 10.88 3.89
N ALA A 41 9.92 10.71 2.72
CA ALA A 41 9.71 11.80 1.78
C ALA A 41 8.51 12.69 2.14
N GLY A 42 7.77 12.35 3.21
CA GLY A 42 6.61 13.13 3.62
C GLY A 42 5.40 12.97 2.69
N MET A 43 5.32 11.88 1.96
CA MET A 43 4.25 11.66 0.98
C MET A 43 3.02 10.98 1.56
N VAL A 44 3.11 10.51 2.80
CA VAL A 44 2.00 9.82 3.46
C VAL A 44 1.38 10.74 4.50
N TRP A 45 0.10 11.00 4.37
CA TRP A 45 -0.63 11.89 5.24
C TRP A 45 -1.72 11.11 5.98
N ALA A 46 -1.88 11.40 7.24
CA ALA A 46 -2.91 10.77 8.07
C ALA A 46 -3.93 11.82 8.49
N PRO A 47 -5.23 11.52 8.36
CA PRO A 47 -6.25 12.42 8.89
C PRO A 47 -6.25 12.39 10.42
N ASP A 48 -6.77 13.44 11.02
CA ASP A 48 -6.90 13.51 12.49
C ASP A 48 -8.16 12.77 12.89
N THR A 49 -8.08 11.45 12.91
CA THR A 49 -9.20 10.56 13.22
C THR A 49 -8.74 9.41 14.10
N THR A 50 -9.71 8.76 14.75
CA THR A 50 -9.42 7.63 15.63
C THR A 50 -8.78 6.46 14.86
N PHE A 51 -9.27 6.16 13.66
CA PHE A 51 -8.69 5.05 12.91
C PHE A 51 -7.25 5.32 12.48
N ALA A 52 -6.92 6.57 12.18
CA ALA A 52 -5.55 6.93 11.85
C ALA A 52 -4.63 6.77 13.06
N ASP A 53 -5.10 7.14 14.24
CA ASP A 53 -4.34 6.95 15.48
C ASP A 53 -4.09 5.46 15.74
N GLU A 54 -5.08 4.62 15.53
CA GLU A 54 -4.93 3.17 15.68
C GLU A 54 -3.90 2.61 14.72
N LEU A 55 -3.92 3.06 13.47
CA LEU A 55 -2.93 2.64 12.48
C LEU A 55 -1.52 3.09 12.87
N ILE A 56 -1.37 4.33 13.31
CA ILE A 56 -0.08 4.88 13.74
C ILE A 56 0.49 4.06 14.90
N GLU A 57 -0.34 3.73 15.88
CA GLU A 57 0.09 2.91 17.02
C GLU A 57 0.54 1.53 16.57
N GLU A 58 -0.19 0.91 15.66
CA GLU A 58 0.16 -0.41 15.15
C GLU A 58 1.45 -0.38 14.35
N VAL A 59 1.65 0.63 13.52
CA VAL A 59 2.89 0.82 12.77
C VAL A 59 4.07 1.04 13.72
N ALA A 60 3.88 1.83 14.76
CA ALA A 60 4.95 2.12 15.73
C ALA A 60 5.37 0.87 16.50
N ALA A 61 4.44 -0.04 16.78
CA ALA A 61 4.72 -1.28 17.50
C ALA A 61 5.28 -2.38 16.59
N PHE A 62 5.08 -2.26 15.28
CA PHE A 62 5.51 -3.28 14.33
C PHE A 62 7.04 -3.46 14.34
N PRO A 63 7.58 -4.66 14.26
CA PRO A 63 6.88 -5.96 14.09
C PRO A 63 6.50 -6.65 15.40
N ASN A 64 6.68 -6.02 16.54
CA ASN A 64 6.55 -6.65 17.85
C ASN A 64 5.16 -6.49 18.48
N GLY A 65 4.26 -5.77 17.84
CA GLY A 65 2.91 -5.57 18.33
C GLY A 65 2.07 -6.83 18.25
N GLU A 66 0.97 -6.85 19.00
CA GLU A 66 0.04 -7.97 19.02
C GLU A 66 -0.66 -8.16 17.69
N TYR A 67 -1.00 -7.06 17.03
CA TYR A 67 -1.73 -7.06 15.76
C TYR A 67 -0.94 -6.31 14.70
N ASP A 68 -1.07 -6.77 13.45
CA ASP A 68 -0.40 -6.13 12.31
C ASP A 68 -1.29 -6.07 11.06
N ASP A 69 -2.59 -6.29 11.23
CA ASP A 69 -3.53 -6.30 10.11
C ASP A 69 -3.61 -4.93 9.40
N LEU A 70 -3.60 -3.85 10.16
CA LEU A 70 -3.63 -2.51 9.60
C LEU A 70 -2.32 -2.18 8.89
N VAL A 71 -1.20 -2.63 9.45
CA VAL A 71 0.12 -2.46 8.81
C VAL A 71 0.13 -3.18 7.46
N ASP A 72 -0.34 -4.42 7.41
CA ASP A 72 -0.41 -5.19 6.18
C ASP A 72 -1.28 -4.51 5.13
N SER A 73 -2.44 -4.06 5.52
CA SER A 73 -3.35 -3.37 4.61
C SER A 73 -2.72 -2.11 4.04
N MET A 74 -2.11 -1.30 4.90
CA MET A 74 -1.44 -0.07 4.49
C MET A 74 -0.29 -0.33 3.54
N THR A 75 0.60 -1.27 3.88
CA THR A 75 1.77 -1.55 3.05
C THR A 75 1.39 -2.07 1.68
N GLN A 76 0.38 -2.92 1.61
CA GLN A 76 -0.11 -3.42 0.33
C GLN A 76 -0.67 -2.30 -0.54
N ALA A 77 -1.43 -1.38 0.05
CA ALA A 77 -1.96 -0.24 -0.67
C ALA A 77 -0.85 0.67 -1.19
N LEU A 78 0.12 0.99 -0.34
CA LEU A 78 1.23 1.86 -0.72
C LEU A 78 2.12 1.22 -1.80
N MET A 79 2.37 -0.08 -1.69
CA MET A 79 3.10 -0.81 -2.73
C MET A 79 2.36 -0.74 -4.07
N ARG A 80 1.06 -0.91 -4.04
CA ARG A 80 0.24 -0.86 -5.26
C ARG A 80 0.33 0.52 -5.92
N TYR A 81 0.22 1.58 -5.13
CA TYR A 81 0.34 2.94 -5.66
C TYR A 81 1.71 3.19 -6.28
N ARG A 82 2.74 2.71 -5.63
CA ARG A 82 4.11 2.89 -6.11
C ARG A 82 4.39 2.08 -7.37
N GLN A 83 3.98 0.82 -7.38
CA GLN A 83 4.15 -0.07 -8.54
C GLN A 83 3.36 0.38 -9.75
N GLY A 84 2.20 0.99 -9.52
CA GLY A 84 1.37 1.53 -10.59
C GLY A 84 1.79 2.90 -11.08
N ASN A 85 2.87 3.44 -10.56
CA ASN A 85 3.37 4.77 -10.89
C ASN A 85 2.40 5.90 -10.50
N PHE A 86 1.48 5.63 -9.58
CA PHE A 86 0.60 6.66 -9.04
C PHE A 86 1.34 7.56 -8.06
N VAL A 87 2.41 7.04 -7.46
CA VAL A 87 3.27 7.76 -6.52
C VAL A 87 4.71 7.49 -6.91
N GLN A 88 5.50 8.56 -7.07
CA GLN A 88 6.91 8.47 -7.39
C GLN A 88 7.76 9.19 -6.36
N LEU A 89 8.94 8.63 -6.10
CA LEU A 89 9.97 9.27 -5.31
C LEU A 89 10.97 9.95 -6.25
N PRO A 90 11.69 10.98 -5.78
CA PRO A 90 12.76 11.58 -6.59
C PRO A 90 13.80 10.57 -7.06
N THR A 91 14.02 9.51 -6.29
CA THR A 91 14.95 8.45 -6.65
C THR A 91 14.45 7.55 -7.78
N ASP A 92 13.19 7.68 -8.17
CA ASP A 92 12.60 6.92 -9.27
C ASP A 92 12.73 7.63 -10.61
N ASP A 93 13.33 8.82 -10.64
CA ASP A 93 13.40 9.67 -11.83
C ASP A 93 14.19 9.05 -12.98
N TRP A 94 15.08 8.13 -12.69
CA TRP A 94 15.87 7.47 -13.70
C TRP A 94 15.04 6.65 -14.70
N GLU A 95 13.78 6.39 -14.36
CA GLU A 95 12.86 5.66 -15.24
C GLU A 95 12.16 6.54 -16.25
N ASP A 96 12.31 7.85 -16.14
CA ASP A 96 12.12 8.76 -17.23
C ASP A 96 10.74 9.11 -17.72
N GLU A 97 10.79 9.59 -18.97
CA GLU A 97 9.66 10.13 -19.70
C GLU A 97 8.52 9.14 -19.88
N ASP A 98 8.83 7.86 -20.01
CA ASP A 98 7.79 6.84 -20.18
C ASP A 98 6.88 6.74 -18.98
N ASN A 99 7.46 6.76 -17.79
CA ASN A 99 6.67 6.73 -16.55
C ASN A 99 5.89 8.03 -16.38
N TYR A 100 6.50 9.14 -16.71
CA TYR A 100 5.84 10.43 -16.68
C TYR A 100 4.64 10.47 -17.63
N SER A 101 4.82 9.95 -18.83
CA SER A 101 3.74 9.89 -19.81
C SER A 101 2.58 9.04 -19.35
N ARG A 102 2.87 7.92 -18.68
CA ARG A 102 1.82 7.05 -18.14
C ARG A 102 1.03 7.74 -17.04
N ILE A 103 1.68 8.48 -16.18
CA ILE A 103 1.00 9.23 -15.13
C ILE A 103 0.06 10.25 -15.74
N HIS A 104 0.51 10.96 -16.76
CA HIS A 104 -0.31 11.92 -17.46
C HIS A 104 -1.54 11.32 -18.13
N ALA A 105 -1.43 10.08 -18.58
CA ALA A 105 -2.53 9.40 -19.25
C ALA A 105 -3.73 9.16 -18.33
N TYR A 106 -3.53 9.18 -17.01
CA TYR A 106 -4.59 8.95 -16.02
C TYR A 106 -5.22 10.24 -15.50
N TYR A 107 -4.68 11.37 -15.90
CA TYR A 107 -5.19 12.67 -15.49
C TYR A 107 -5.63 13.49 -16.67
#